data_e8a4956a58ad16ac05144bbbfcefd17c
#
_entry.id   e8a4956a58ad16ac05144bbbfcefd17c
#
_cell.length_a   1.000
_cell.length_b   1.000
_cell.length_c   1.000
_cell.angle_alpha   90.00
_cell.angle_beta   90.00
_cell.angle_gamma   90.00
#
_symmetry.space_group_name_H-M   'P 1'
#
loop_
_entity.id
_entity.type
_entity.pdbx_description
1 polymer ?
#
loop_
_entity_poly.entity_id
_entity_poly.type
_entity_poly.pdbx_seq_one_letter_code
_entity_poly.pdbx_strand_id
1 'polypeptide(L)'
;MIKYLIVGLGNIGPEYHETRHNIGFMTVEALARINNAPPFIDGRYGFTTSFSIKGRQLILLKPSTFMNLSGLAVRYWMQKENIPLENVLIVVDDLALPYGTLRLKGKGSDAGHNGLKHIAAILGTQNYARLRFGIGNDFHKGGQIDYVLGHFTDEDRKTMDERLETAGEIIKSFCLAGIDITMNQFNKK
;
A
#
# COMPACT_ATOMS: atom_id res chain seq x y z
N MET A 1 -16.45 1.43 16.92
CA MET A 1 -15.52 2.22 16.10
C MET A 1 -15.41 1.58 14.73
N ILE A 2 -15.47 2.38 13.68
CA ILE A 2 -15.33 1.89 12.29
C ILE A 2 -13.88 1.53 12.06
N LYS A 3 -13.63 0.33 11.52
CA LYS A 3 -12.28 -0.16 11.26
C LYS A 3 -11.96 -0.14 9.78
N TYR A 4 -10.72 0.22 9.46
CA TYR A 4 -10.15 0.17 8.12
C TYR A 4 -8.89 -0.68 8.14
N LEU A 5 -8.63 -1.40 7.06
CA LEU A 5 -7.39 -2.16 6.88
C LEU A 5 -6.59 -1.51 5.76
N ILE A 6 -5.42 -1.00 6.11
CA ILE A 6 -4.51 -0.36 5.17
C ILE A 6 -3.32 -1.29 4.99
N VAL A 7 -3.18 -1.85 3.81
CA VAL A 7 -2.17 -2.87 3.52
C VAL A 7 -1.08 -2.30 2.63
N GLY A 8 0.13 -2.21 3.15
CA GLY A 8 1.28 -1.85 2.34
C GLY A 8 1.96 -3.12 1.83
N LEU A 9 2.01 -3.31 0.52
CA LEU A 9 2.62 -4.51 -0.05
C LEU A 9 4.14 -4.38 -0.14
N GLY A 10 4.83 -5.49 0.08
CA GLY A 10 6.27 -5.60 0.01
C GLY A 10 6.74 -7.01 0.31
N ASN A 11 8.04 -7.20 0.27
CA ASN A 11 8.68 -8.46 0.66
C ASN A 11 9.48 -8.26 1.93
N ILE A 12 9.40 -9.24 2.84
CA ILE A 12 10.20 -9.22 4.06
C ILE A 12 11.65 -9.63 3.77
N GLY A 13 12.56 -9.15 4.59
CA GLY A 13 13.97 -9.48 4.50
C GLY A 13 14.82 -8.25 4.25
N PRO A 14 16.07 -8.21 4.77
CA PRO A 14 16.94 -7.04 4.61
C PRO A 14 17.30 -6.76 3.15
N GLU A 15 17.33 -7.77 2.28
CA GLU A 15 17.62 -7.62 0.87
C GLU A 15 16.54 -6.84 0.11
N TYR A 16 15.32 -6.75 0.64
CA TYR A 16 14.22 -6.02 0.03
C TYR A 16 13.98 -4.65 0.66
N HIS A 17 14.72 -4.32 1.71
CA HIS A 17 14.50 -3.08 2.46
C HIS A 17 14.64 -1.85 1.56
N GLU A 18 13.61 -1.01 1.58
CA GLU A 18 13.53 0.24 0.81
C GLU A 18 13.71 0.08 -0.70
N THR A 19 13.44 -1.09 -1.25
CA THR A 19 13.37 -1.28 -2.70
C THR A 19 12.08 -0.66 -3.24
N ARG A 20 12.02 -0.43 -4.56
CA ARG A 20 10.83 0.11 -5.22
C ARG A 20 9.60 -0.75 -4.95
N HIS A 21 9.76 -2.07 -4.96
CA HIS A 21 8.66 -3.01 -4.72
C HIS A 21 8.15 -2.95 -3.28
N ASN A 22 8.91 -2.37 -2.36
CA ASN A 22 8.54 -2.20 -0.96
C ASN A 22 7.99 -0.80 -0.62
N ILE A 23 7.62 -0.02 -1.63
CA ILE A 23 7.05 1.32 -1.37
C ILE A 23 5.78 1.24 -0.53
N GLY A 24 5.02 0.13 -0.62
CA GLY A 24 3.86 -0.08 0.24
C GLY A 24 4.25 -0.16 1.71
N PHE A 25 5.31 -0.93 2.02
CA PHE A 25 5.84 -1.00 3.40
C PHE A 25 6.27 0.38 3.88
N MET A 26 7.02 1.11 3.05
CA MET A 26 7.50 2.44 3.41
C MET A 26 6.34 3.40 3.70
N THR A 27 5.26 3.30 2.93
CA THR A 27 4.08 4.15 3.08
C THR A 27 3.39 3.93 4.42
N VAL A 28 3.10 2.67 4.77
CA VAL A 28 2.42 2.39 6.05
C VAL A 28 3.33 2.63 7.24
N GLU A 29 4.64 2.42 7.09
CA GLU A 29 5.60 2.76 8.14
C GLU A 29 5.64 4.27 8.41
N ALA A 30 5.65 5.08 7.35
CA ALA A 30 5.61 6.54 7.47
C ALA A 30 4.29 7.01 8.09
N LEU A 31 3.18 6.43 7.66
CA LEU A 31 1.86 6.75 8.23
C LEU A 31 1.81 6.44 9.73
N ALA A 32 2.35 5.30 10.13
CA ALA A 32 2.44 4.93 11.54
C ALA A 32 3.28 5.93 12.33
N ARG A 33 4.46 6.25 11.82
CA ARG A 33 5.39 7.17 12.50
C ARG A 33 4.79 8.56 12.67
N ILE A 34 4.20 9.11 11.60
CA ILE A 34 3.64 10.47 11.62
C ILE A 34 2.46 10.57 12.57
N ASN A 35 1.70 9.49 12.75
CA ASN A 35 0.54 9.47 13.62
C ASN A 35 0.81 8.85 14.99
N ASN A 36 2.06 8.67 15.36
CA ASN A 36 2.48 8.15 16.66
C ASN A 36 1.86 6.79 17.01
N ALA A 37 1.68 5.93 16.03
CA ALA A 37 1.22 4.57 16.26
C ALA A 37 2.29 3.77 17.02
N PRO A 38 1.89 2.77 17.83
CA PRO A 38 2.86 1.88 18.45
C PRO A 38 3.71 1.14 17.42
N PRO A 39 4.85 0.56 17.81
CA PRO A 39 5.63 -0.28 16.89
C PRO A 39 4.81 -1.41 16.30
N PHE A 40 5.12 -1.79 15.06
CA PHE A 40 4.49 -2.95 14.43
C PHE A 40 4.77 -4.22 15.24
N ILE A 41 3.76 -5.07 15.36
CA ILE A 41 3.83 -6.33 16.12
C ILE A 41 3.73 -7.48 15.14
N ASP A 42 4.61 -8.48 15.29
CA ASP A 42 4.58 -9.70 14.49
C ASP A 42 3.30 -10.49 14.79
N GLY A 43 2.59 -10.86 13.77
CA GLY A 43 1.37 -11.64 13.87
C GLY A 43 1.27 -12.62 12.71
N ARG A 44 0.13 -13.29 12.61
CA ARG A 44 -0.07 -14.25 11.53
C ARG A 44 -0.13 -13.54 10.19
N TYR A 45 0.68 -13.97 9.24
CA TYR A 45 0.79 -13.45 7.88
C TYR A 45 1.26 -12.01 7.77
N GLY A 46 1.61 -11.33 8.87
CA GLY A 46 2.08 -9.97 8.75
C GLY A 46 2.31 -9.24 10.05
N PHE A 47 2.90 -8.05 9.91
CA PHE A 47 3.16 -7.14 11.02
C PHE A 47 2.09 -6.07 11.02
N THR A 48 1.53 -5.76 12.20
CA THR A 48 0.45 -4.79 12.31
C THR A 48 0.69 -3.78 13.41
N THR A 49 0.14 -2.60 13.22
CA THR A 49 -0.05 -1.58 14.25
C THR A 49 -1.35 -0.85 13.92
N SER A 50 -1.79 0.04 14.79
CA SER A 50 -2.99 0.81 14.52
C SER A 50 -2.96 2.15 15.21
N PHE A 51 -3.76 3.07 14.70
CA PHE A 51 -4.04 4.34 15.35
C PHE A 51 -5.48 4.74 15.05
N SER A 52 -6.02 5.64 15.83
CA SER A 52 -7.40 6.10 15.67
C SER A 52 -7.42 7.56 15.26
N ILE A 53 -8.35 7.92 14.39
CA ILE A 53 -8.58 9.30 13.98
C ILE A 53 -10.08 9.52 13.78
N LYS A 54 -10.63 10.50 14.50
CA LYS A 54 -12.03 10.92 14.37
C LYS A 54 -13.02 9.74 14.34
N GLY A 55 -12.89 8.83 15.30
CA GLY A 55 -13.80 7.70 15.46
C GLY A 55 -13.55 6.53 14.53
N ARG A 56 -12.45 6.53 13.79
CA ARG A 56 -12.04 5.41 12.92
C ARG A 56 -10.74 4.83 13.42
N GLN A 57 -10.64 3.52 13.36
CA GLN A 57 -9.39 2.82 13.67
C GLN A 57 -8.77 2.35 12.35
N LEU A 58 -7.56 2.80 12.07
CA LEU A 58 -6.79 2.35 10.91
C LEU A 58 -5.81 1.28 11.37
N ILE A 59 -6.03 0.06 10.90
CA ILE A 59 -5.12 -1.06 11.14
C ILE A 59 -4.17 -1.12 9.95
N LEU A 60 -2.88 -0.96 10.23
CA LEU A 60 -1.83 -0.95 9.21
C LEU A 60 -1.19 -2.33 9.16
N LEU A 61 -1.13 -2.91 7.98
CA LEU A 61 -0.61 -4.27 7.78
C LEU A 61 0.55 -4.25 6.78
N LYS A 62 1.67 -4.86 7.18
CA LYS A 62 2.76 -5.24 6.28
C LYS A 62 2.73 -6.75 6.16
N PRO A 63 2.25 -7.33 5.03
CA PRO A 63 2.26 -8.79 4.88
C PRO A 63 3.66 -9.36 5.04
N SER A 64 3.80 -10.46 5.80
CA SER A 64 5.06 -11.18 5.93
C SER A 64 5.13 -12.37 4.99
N THR A 65 4.11 -12.56 4.17
CA THR A 65 4.15 -13.43 3.00
C THR A 65 5.05 -12.78 1.95
N PHE A 66 5.58 -13.56 1.03
CA PHE A 66 6.17 -12.93 -0.15
C PHE A 66 5.07 -12.31 -1.02
N MET A 67 5.47 -11.40 -1.91
CA MET A 67 4.54 -10.58 -2.70
C MET A 67 3.45 -11.42 -3.37
N ASN A 68 3.81 -12.56 -3.95
CA ASN A 68 2.88 -13.43 -4.68
C ASN A 68 1.87 -14.16 -3.78
N LEU A 69 1.94 -14.01 -2.47
CA LEU A 69 1.01 -14.60 -1.51
C LEU A 69 0.30 -13.54 -0.66
N SER A 70 0.33 -12.29 -1.08
CA SER A 70 -0.23 -11.16 -0.33
C SER A 70 -1.71 -11.33 0.04
N GLY A 71 -2.48 -12.01 -0.80
CA GLY A 71 -3.91 -12.21 -0.57
C GLY A 71 -4.24 -13.00 0.70
N LEU A 72 -3.34 -13.90 1.13
CA LEU A 72 -3.54 -14.66 2.36
C LEU A 72 -3.58 -13.73 3.57
N ALA A 73 -2.66 -12.76 3.62
CA ALA A 73 -2.61 -11.79 4.72
C ALA A 73 -3.84 -10.88 4.70
N VAL A 74 -4.23 -10.39 3.54
CA VAL A 74 -5.38 -9.50 3.41
C VAL A 74 -6.64 -10.20 3.89
N ARG A 75 -6.92 -11.42 3.40
CA ARG A 75 -8.10 -12.18 3.80
C ARG A 75 -8.12 -12.47 5.29
N TYR A 76 -6.98 -12.92 5.83
CA TYR A 76 -6.89 -13.25 7.26
C TYR A 76 -7.24 -12.05 8.15
N TRP A 77 -6.64 -10.89 7.88
CA TRP A 77 -6.85 -9.72 8.72
C TRP A 77 -8.22 -9.08 8.54
N MET A 78 -8.79 -9.15 7.33
CA MET A 78 -10.18 -8.74 7.13
C MET A 78 -11.13 -9.57 8.00
N GLN A 79 -10.95 -10.89 8.00
CA GLN A 79 -11.81 -11.80 8.77
C GLN A 79 -11.60 -11.63 10.27
N LYS A 80 -10.35 -11.58 10.71
CA LYS A 80 -10.02 -11.45 12.13
C LYS A 80 -10.59 -10.18 12.73
N GLU A 81 -10.51 -9.06 12.02
CA GLU A 81 -10.94 -7.75 12.51
C GLU A 81 -12.35 -7.37 12.06
N ASN A 82 -13.03 -8.24 11.33
CA ASN A 82 -14.38 -7.99 10.79
C ASN A 82 -14.44 -6.71 9.96
N ILE A 83 -13.51 -6.58 9.02
CA ILE A 83 -13.43 -5.39 8.15
C ILE A 83 -14.04 -5.71 6.80
N PRO A 84 -15.06 -4.95 6.35
CA PRO A 84 -15.65 -5.17 5.03
C PRO A 84 -14.68 -4.73 3.93
N LEU A 85 -14.84 -5.31 2.74
CA LEU A 85 -13.95 -5.03 1.62
C LEU A 85 -13.90 -3.54 1.26
N GLU A 86 -15.00 -2.83 1.39
CA GLU A 86 -15.07 -1.39 1.12
C GLU A 86 -14.17 -0.55 2.04
N ASN A 87 -13.74 -1.11 3.18
CA ASN A 87 -12.85 -0.46 4.14
C ASN A 87 -11.41 -0.95 4.05
N VAL A 88 -11.06 -1.62 2.96
CA VAL A 88 -9.69 -2.11 2.70
C VAL A 88 -9.04 -1.24 1.62
N LEU A 89 -7.81 -0.81 1.88
CA LEU A 89 -7.00 -0.07 0.92
C LEU A 89 -5.63 -0.72 0.79
N ILE A 90 -5.24 -1.02 -0.44
CA ILE A 90 -3.95 -1.65 -0.75
C ILE A 90 -3.02 -0.59 -1.32
N VAL A 91 -1.81 -0.48 -0.78
CA VAL A 91 -0.78 0.44 -1.30
C VAL A 91 0.25 -0.38 -2.08
N VAL A 92 0.44 -0.02 -3.34
CA VAL A 92 1.30 -0.77 -4.27
C VAL A 92 2.19 0.14 -5.09
N ASP A 93 3.31 -0.40 -5.56
CA ASP A 93 4.15 0.21 -6.57
C ASP A 93 3.51 0.08 -7.95
N ASP A 94 3.70 1.09 -8.80
CA ASP A 94 3.14 1.11 -10.15
C ASP A 94 4.19 1.59 -11.16
N LEU A 95 4.57 0.70 -12.07
CA LEU A 95 5.53 0.98 -13.14
C LEU A 95 4.97 1.94 -14.21
N ALA A 96 3.66 2.01 -14.35
CA ALA A 96 3.03 2.84 -15.39
C ALA A 96 2.99 4.32 -15.02
N LEU A 97 3.28 4.67 -13.77
CA LEU A 97 3.26 6.04 -13.29
C LEU A 97 4.68 6.55 -13.04
N PRO A 98 4.99 7.81 -13.40
CA PRO A 98 6.27 8.40 -13.03
C PRO A 98 6.47 8.36 -11.52
N TYR A 99 7.73 8.36 -11.08
CA TYR A 99 8.04 8.35 -9.67
C TYR A 99 7.29 9.44 -8.91
N GLY A 100 6.70 9.05 -7.79
CA GLY A 100 6.03 9.98 -6.88
C GLY A 100 4.61 10.37 -7.27
N THR A 101 4.14 9.92 -8.41
CA THR A 101 2.74 10.13 -8.80
C THR A 101 1.86 9.21 -7.99
N LEU A 102 0.80 9.75 -7.40
CA LEU A 102 -0.13 9.00 -6.55
C LEU A 102 -1.51 8.95 -7.22
N ARG A 103 -2.06 7.74 -7.34
CA ARG A 103 -3.39 7.52 -7.93
C ARG A 103 -4.18 6.56 -7.07
N LEU A 104 -5.32 7.03 -6.60
CA LEU A 104 -6.28 6.20 -5.86
C LEU A 104 -7.33 5.68 -6.83
N LYS A 105 -7.63 4.38 -6.77
CA LYS A 105 -8.69 3.76 -7.58
C LYS A 105 -9.49 2.79 -6.73
N GLY A 106 -10.80 2.70 -6.99
CA GLY A 106 -11.69 1.79 -6.28
C GLY A 106 -11.78 0.40 -6.90
N LYS A 107 -11.28 0.25 -8.13
CA LYS A 107 -11.30 -1.02 -8.87
C LYS A 107 -10.29 -0.95 -10.00
N GLY A 108 -9.99 -2.08 -10.60
CA GLY A 108 -9.15 -2.13 -11.78
C GLY A 108 -8.34 -3.41 -11.88
N SER A 109 -7.65 -3.59 -13.01
CA SER A 109 -6.80 -4.74 -13.23
C SER A 109 -5.56 -4.70 -12.32
N ASP A 110 -4.88 -5.84 -12.22
CA ASP A 110 -3.64 -5.95 -11.44
C ASP A 110 -2.42 -5.32 -12.15
N ALA A 111 -2.56 -4.94 -13.41
CA ALA A 111 -1.49 -4.35 -14.23
C ALA A 111 -0.20 -5.19 -14.21
N GLY A 112 -0.31 -6.50 -14.02
CA GLY A 112 0.84 -7.39 -13.94
C GLY A 112 1.50 -7.46 -12.56
N HIS A 113 0.99 -6.75 -11.57
CA HIS A 113 1.55 -6.77 -10.21
C HIS A 113 1.17 -8.07 -9.50
N ASN A 114 2.16 -8.85 -9.09
CA ASN A 114 1.93 -10.19 -8.52
C ASN A 114 1.13 -10.16 -7.23
N GLY A 115 1.33 -9.15 -6.38
CA GLY A 115 0.56 -8.99 -5.16
C GLY A 115 -0.92 -8.75 -5.42
N LEU A 116 -1.23 -7.86 -6.36
CA LEU A 116 -2.61 -7.57 -6.74
C LEU A 116 -3.29 -8.77 -7.42
N LYS A 117 -2.53 -9.52 -8.23
CA LYS A 117 -3.04 -10.77 -8.84
C LYS A 117 -3.51 -11.74 -7.76
N HIS A 118 -2.68 -11.96 -6.76
CA HIS A 118 -3.00 -12.91 -5.69
C HIS A 118 -4.16 -12.43 -4.84
N ILE A 119 -4.21 -11.14 -4.51
CA ILE A 119 -5.32 -10.55 -3.75
C ILE A 119 -6.64 -10.77 -4.51
N ALA A 120 -6.66 -10.46 -5.81
CA ALA A 120 -7.85 -10.65 -6.63
C ALA A 120 -8.28 -12.11 -6.68
N ALA A 121 -7.32 -13.04 -6.80
CA ALA A 121 -7.59 -14.47 -6.82
C ALA A 121 -8.21 -14.95 -5.49
N ILE A 122 -7.64 -14.52 -4.37
CA ILE A 122 -8.10 -14.93 -3.03
C ILE A 122 -9.45 -14.30 -2.67
N LEU A 123 -9.64 -13.02 -2.98
CA LEU A 123 -10.89 -12.31 -2.66
C LEU A 123 -11.99 -12.55 -3.70
N GLY A 124 -11.64 -13.07 -4.88
CA GLY A 124 -12.60 -13.33 -5.94
C GLY A 124 -13.10 -12.08 -6.65
N THR A 125 -12.40 -10.95 -6.53
CA THR A 125 -12.79 -9.68 -7.13
C THR A 125 -11.61 -8.75 -7.31
N GLN A 126 -11.72 -7.85 -8.30
CA GLN A 126 -10.80 -6.73 -8.49
C GLN A 126 -11.37 -5.41 -7.95
N ASN A 127 -12.55 -5.46 -7.33
CA ASN A 127 -13.25 -4.28 -6.82
C ASN A 127 -12.85 -3.99 -5.38
N TYR A 128 -11.62 -3.49 -5.19
CA TYR A 128 -11.13 -3.01 -3.90
C TYR A 128 -10.27 -1.78 -4.12
N ALA A 129 -10.22 -0.90 -3.12
CA ALA A 129 -9.46 0.34 -3.22
C ALA A 129 -7.95 0.05 -3.25
N ARG A 130 -7.23 0.77 -4.12
CA ARG A 130 -5.78 0.70 -4.18
C ARG A 130 -5.20 2.08 -4.42
N LEU A 131 -4.15 2.37 -3.68
CA LEU A 131 -3.32 3.55 -3.87
C LEU A 131 -2.09 3.13 -4.65
N ARG A 132 -1.96 3.62 -5.88
CA ARG A 132 -0.83 3.32 -6.74
C ARG A 132 0.23 4.40 -6.55
N PHE A 133 1.40 3.96 -6.11
CA PHE A 133 2.56 4.84 -5.93
C PHE A 133 3.50 4.64 -7.12
N GLY A 134 3.63 5.65 -7.96
CA GLY A 134 4.46 5.57 -9.16
C GLY A 134 5.92 5.38 -8.81
N ILE A 135 6.56 4.43 -9.47
CA ILE A 135 8.00 4.16 -9.33
C ILE A 135 8.78 4.35 -10.63
N GLY A 136 8.07 4.70 -11.72
CA GLY A 136 8.68 4.82 -13.03
C GLY A 136 9.01 3.48 -13.66
N ASN A 137 9.66 3.52 -14.82
CA ASN A 137 9.96 2.31 -15.58
C ASN A 137 11.27 2.42 -16.39
N ASP A 138 12.26 3.06 -15.83
CA ASP A 138 13.55 3.26 -16.49
C ASP A 138 14.39 1.99 -16.45
N PHE A 139 14.03 1.02 -17.31
CA PHE A 139 14.74 -0.24 -17.44
C PHE A 139 14.61 -0.77 -18.85
N HIS A 140 15.57 -1.61 -19.26
CA HIS A 140 15.56 -2.29 -20.55
C HIS A 140 14.57 -3.46 -20.54
N LYS A 141 14.12 -3.86 -21.73
CA LYS A 141 13.25 -5.03 -21.87
C LYS A 141 13.84 -6.24 -21.15
N GLY A 142 13.04 -6.88 -20.29
CA GLY A 142 13.47 -7.99 -19.45
C GLY A 142 14.08 -7.59 -18.12
N GLY A 143 14.31 -6.29 -17.88
CA GLY A 143 14.89 -5.79 -16.64
C GLY A 143 13.88 -5.41 -15.55
N GLN A 144 12.61 -5.75 -15.72
CA GLN A 144 11.56 -5.34 -14.79
C GLN A 144 11.79 -5.86 -13.36
N ILE A 145 12.15 -7.14 -13.22
CA ILE A 145 12.36 -7.74 -11.90
C ILE A 145 13.48 -7.02 -11.16
N ASP A 146 14.62 -6.81 -11.82
CA ASP A 146 15.75 -6.12 -11.21
C ASP A 146 15.40 -4.67 -10.86
N TYR A 147 14.59 -4.02 -11.69
CA TYR A 147 14.18 -2.64 -11.45
C TYR A 147 13.33 -2.52 -10.19
N VAL A 148 12.28 -3.35 -10.06
CA VAL A 148 11.38 -3.26 -8.89
C VAL A 148 12.07 -3.68 -7.60
N LEU A 149 13.04 -4.58 -7.69
CA LEU A 149 13.85 -5.00 -6.54
C LEU A 149 15.06 -4.09 -6.29
N GLY A 150 15.26 -3.08 -7.13
CA GLY A 150 16.30 -2.08 -6.96
C GLY A 150 15.86 -0.94 -6.05
N HIS A 151 16.84 -0.15 -5.63
CA HIS A 151 16.59 0.99 -4.75
C HIS A 151 16.22 2.24 -5.55
N PHE A 152 15.52 3.17 -4.90
CA PHE A 152 15.23 4.46 -5.50
C PHE A 152 16.53 5.24 -5.74
N THR A 153 16.53 6.09 -6.77
CA THR A 153 17.66 6.95 -7.07
C THR A 153 17.85 8.02 -6.00
N ASP A 154 19.02 8.64 -5.97
CA ASP A 154 19.26 9.76 -5.05
C ASP A 154 18.29 10.92 -5.34
N GLU A 155 17.96 11.15 -6.60
CA GLU A 155 16.98 12.17 -6.99
C GLU A 155 15.59 11.85 -6.43
N ASP A 156 15.13 10.59 -6.55
CA ASP A 156 13.85 10.15 -5.99
C ASP A 156 13.83 10.35 -4.46
N ARG A 157 14.93 10.03 -3.80
CA ARG A 157 15.02 10.11 -2.33
C ARG A 157 14.87 11.51 -1.80
N LYS A 158 15.22 12.53 -2.57
CA LYS A 158 15.08 13.92 -2.14
C LYS A 158 13.65 14.32 -1.83
N THR A 159 12.68 13.72 -2.50
CA THR A 159 11.26 14.03 -2.33
C THR A 159 10.48 12.90 -1.64
N MET A 160 11.16 11.83 -1.23
CA MET A 160 10.50 10.63 -0.70
C MET A 160 9.66 10.94 0.54
N ASP A 161 10.21 11.65 1.51
CA ASP A 161 9.47 11.94 2.75
C ASP A 161 8.19 12.73 2.48
N GLU A 162 8.25 13.71 1.59
CA GLU A 162 7.09 14.50 1.20
C GLU A 162 6.06 13.64 0.46
N ARG A 163 6.51 12.75 -0.43
CA ARG A 163 5.61 11.84 -1.15
C ARG A 163 4.94 10.84 -0.22
N LEU A 164 5.66 10.31 0.75
CA LEU A 164 5.10 9.39 1.75
C LEU A 164 4.08 10.12 2.64
N GLU A 165 4.35 11.35 3.01
CA GLU A 165 3.40 12.16 3.78
C GLU A 165 2.12 12.40 2.99
N THR A 166 2.23 12.75 1.71
CA THR A 166 1.07 12.94 0.83
C THR A 166 0.26 11.65 0.68
N ALA A 167 0.95 10.51 0.51
CA ALA A 167 0.27 9.21 0.47
C ALA A 167 -0.52 8.96 1.75
N GLY A 168 0.04 9.31 2.90
CA GLY A 168 -0.65 9.21 4.19
C GLY A 168 -1.89 10.09 4.27
N GLU A 169 -1.84 11.30 3.70
CA GLU A 169 -2.99 12.20 3.64
C GLU A 169 -4.11 11.61 2.77
N ILE A 170 -3.76 10.98 1.66
CA ILE A 170 -4.73 10.30 0.79
C ILE A 170 -5.40 9.15 1.56
N ILE A 171 -4.63 8.36 2.29
CA ILE A 171 -5.15 7.24 3.08
C ILE A 171 -6.13 7.74 4.14
N LYS A 172 -5.77 8.78 4.87
CA LYS A 172 -6.67 9.38 5.88
C LYS A 172 -7.94 9.91 5.24
N SER A 173 -7.83 10.62 4.11
CA SER A 173 -8.99 11.14 3.39
C SER A 173 -9.92 10.02 2.95
N PHE A 174 -9.36 8.91 2.45
CA PHE A 174 -10.14 7.72 2.09
C PHE A 174 -10.99 7.25 3.29
N CYS A 175 -10.39 7.18 4.47
CA CYS A 175 -11.09 6.73 5.68
C CYS A 175 -12.11 7.74 6.18
N LEU A 176 -11.88 9.04 6.00
CA LEU A 176 -12.73 10.09 6.56
C LEU A 176 -13.80 10.59 5.59
N ALA A 177 -13.50 10.65 4.31
CA ALA A 177 -14.37 11.27 3.30
C ALA A 177 -14.84 10.29 2.21
N GLY A 178 -14.25 9.09 2.13
CA GLY A 178 -14.60 8.08 1.14
C GLY A 178 -13.80 8.19 -0.14
N ILE A 179 -13.95 7.18 -0.99
CA ILE A 179 -13.12 7.02 -2.19
C ILE A 179 -13.36 8.11 -3.23
N ASP A 180 -14.61 8.47 -3.49
CA ASP A 180 -14.94 9.40 -4.58
C ASP A 180 -14.40 10.80 -4.30
N ILE A 181 -14.63 11.32 -3.10
CA ILE A 181 -14.14 12.64 -2.70
C ILE A 181 -12.61 12.66 -2.73
N THR A 182 -11.97 11.60 -2.21
CA THR A 182 -10.52 11.51 -2.18
C THR A 182 -9.92 11.46 -3.58
N MET A 183 -10.52 10.68 -4.49
CA MET A 183 -10.07 10.63 -5.88
C MET A 183 -10.18 12.01 -6.55
N ASN A 184 -11.28 12.71 -6.35
CA ASN A 184 -11.46 14.03 -6.92
C ASN A 184 -10.45 15.05 -6.40
N GLN A 185 -10.11 14.96 -5.12
CA GLN A 185 -9.19 15.90 -4.49
C GLN A 185 -7.73 15.65 -4.85
N PHE A 186 -7.33 14.39 -4.92
CA PHE A 186 -5.90 14.03 -5.01
C PHE A 186 -5.43 13.52 -6.38
N ASN A 187 -6.29 12.88 -7.17
CA ASN A 187 -5.84 12.27 -8.44
C ASN A 187 -5.45 13.28 -9.52
N LYS A 188 -5.75 14.55 -9.33
CA LYS A 188 -5.44 15.62 -10.31
C LYS A 188 -4.07 16.26 -10.07
N LYS A 189 -3.37 15.87 -9.05
CA LYS A 189 -2.12 16.54 -8.61
C LYS A 189 -0.88 15.71 -8.87
#